data_3ded788d00554d7f53ebcfaed8a385a6
#
_entry.id   3ded788d00554d7f53ebcfaed8a385a6
#
_cell.length_a   1.000
_cell.length_b   1.000
_cell.length_c   1.000
_cell.angle_alpha   90.00
_cell.angle_beta   90.00
_cell.angle_gamma   90.00
#
_symmetry.space_group_name_H-M   'P 1'
#
loop_
_entity.id
_entity.type
_entity.pdbx_description
1 polymer ?
#
loop_
_entity_poly.entity_id
_entity_poly.type
_entity_poly.pdbx_seq_one_letter_code
_entity_poly.pdbx_strand_id
1 'polypeptide(L)'
;MTAKDHLRGLTLIAGAVALAGCGSLVPGGSSGASPGAASGSASASGGSGARPATRVTSAPQSYAASDDELGCLADLGASGARFERLPDTYAAPGCNKLGTVQLSALGGDRSPLGVSNLGPVRCGTAKAFSDWARFGVDRAARQILGSPIARIETMGSYACRNIAGSERRSAHARAEAIDISGFVLTDGRRIVLKRDWDSGDAATREFLRVVHQSACKRFGTVLGPEYNAAHEDHFHLEGSGGATFCR
;
A
#
# COMPACT_ATOMS: atom_id res chain seq x y z
N MET A 1 10.94 61.36 14.10
CA MET A 1 12.25 61.31 14.77
C MET A 1 12.42 59.85 15.21
N THR A 2 13.28 58.99 14.72
CA THR A 2 14.43 58.97 13.81
C THR A 2 14.52 57.53 13.29
N ALA A 3 14.73 57.41 11.97
CA ALA A 3 15.07 56.16 11.30
C ALA A 3 16.49 55.72 11.71
N LYS A 4 16.76 54.40 11.71
CA LYS A 4 18.10 53.88 11.49
C LYS A 4 18.03 52.59 10.64
N ASP A 5 18.47 52.77 9.42
CA ASP A 5 18.86 51.72 8.45
C ASP A 5 20.04 50.92 8.99
N HIS A 6 20.03 49.58 8.78
CA HIS A 6 21.23 48.79 8.65
C HIS A 6 21.09 47.78 7.48
N LEU A 7 21.60 48.21 6.37
CA LEU A 7 22.01 47.47 5.19
C LEU A 7 23.36 46.76 5.44
N ARG A 8 23.52 45.48 5.06
CA ARG A 8 24.77 44.73 4.78
C ARG A 8 24.48 43.24 5.08
N GLY A 9 24.82 42.28 4.24
CA GLY A 9 25.61 42.19 3.05
C GLY A 9 25.41 40.83 2.42
N LEU A 10 25.39 40.85 1.13
CA LEU A 10 25.28 39.70 0.23
C LEU A 10 26.63 38.97 0.15
N THR A 11 26.69 37.68 0.44
CA THR A 11 27.86 36.85 0.12
C THR A 11 27.42 35.67 -0.74
N LEU A 12 27.70 35.78 -2.03
CA LEU A 12 27.62 34.70 -3.00
C LEU A 12 28.85 33.80 -2.85
N ILE A 13 28.64 32.52 -2.58
CA ILE A 13 29.68 31.50 -2.73
C ILE A 13 29.26 30.60 -3.89
N ALA A 14 29.96 30.76 -4.99
CA ALA A 14 29.92 29.86 -6.13
C ALA A 14 30.83 28.65 -5.83
N GLY A 15 30.26 27.47 -5.70
CA GLY A 15 30.98 26.21 -5.60
C GLY A 15 30.85 25.42 -6.90
N ALA A 16 31.93 25.31 -7.65
CA ALA A 16 32.05 24.44 -8.81
C ALA A 16 32.22 22.99 -8.35
N VAL A 17 31.36 22.08 -8.81
CA VAL A 17 31.54 20.65 -8.64
C VAL A 17 31.99 20.02 -9.94
N ALA A 18 33.19 19.45 -9.90
CA ALA A 18 33.79 18.71 -10.99
C ALA A 18 33.16 17.33 -11.13
N LEU A 19 32.78 16.97 -12.34
CA LEU A 19 32.36 15.64 -12.76
C LEU A 19 33.62 14.77 -12.98
N ALA A 20 33.81 13.75 -12.16
CA ALA A 20 34.75 12.67 -12.42
C ALA A 20 33.97 11.44 -12.91
N GLY A 21 34.07 11.15 -14.19
CA GLY A 21 33.62 9.92 -14.81
C GLY A 21 34.62 8.78 -14.53
N CYS A 22 34.16 7.63 -14.04
CA CYS A 22 34.92 6.39 -14.07
C CYS A 22 34.13 5.37 -14.90
N GLY A 23 34.60 5.14 -16.12
CA GLY A 23 34.20 3.99 -16.93
C GLY A 23 34.84 2.72 -16.39
N SER A 24 34.07 1.66 -16.27
CA SER A 24 34.58 0.32 -16.00
C SER A 24 34.44 -0.56 -17.24
N LEU A 25 35.57 -0.97 -17.74
CA LEU A 25 35.78 -1.93 -18.83
C LEU A 25 35.34 -3.33 -18.43
N VAL A 26 34.59 -3.97 -19.31
CA VAL A 26 34.28 -5.41 -19.27
C VAL A 26 35.39 -6.14 -20.05
N PRO A 27 36.04 -7.18 -19.50
CA PRO A 27 36.88 -8.07 -20.31
C PRO A 27 36.01 -9.22 -20.82
N GLY A 28 35.97 -9.38 -22.12
CA GLY A 28 35.53 -10.58 -22.79
C GLY A 28 36.55 -11.69 -22.68
N GLY A 29 36.11 -12.93 -22.48
CA GLY A 29 36.89 -14.13 -22.47
C GLY A 29 36.29 -15.14 -23.41
N SER A 30 37.06 -15.52 -24.41
CA SER A 30 36.82 -16.35 -25.57
C SER A 30 36.84 -17.86 -25.31
N SER A 31 36.00 -18.55 -26.02
CA SER A 31 36.25 -19.76 -26.82
C SER A 31 37.05 -20.94 -26.22
N GLY A 32 36.44 -22.10 -26.21
CA GLY A 32 37.09 -23.39 -26.18
C GLY A 32 36.20 -24.46 -26.84
N ALA A 33 36.63 -24.93 -28.01
CA ALA A 33 35.95 -25.91 -28.88
C ALA A 33 36.27 -27.33 -28.46
N SER A 34 35.35 -28.23 -28.78
CA SER A 34 35.29 -29.68 -29.01
C SER A 34 36.60 -30.40 -29.35
N PRO A 35 36.64 -31.76 -29.58
CA PRO A 35 35.58 -32.75 -29.78
C PRO A 35 35.87 -34.14 -29.12
N GLY A 36 34.91 -35.06 -29.16
CA GLY A 36 35.14 -36.45 -28.88
C GLY A 36 33.93 -37.33 -29.24
N ALA A 37 33.99 -37.96 -30.38
CA ALA A 37 33.04 -38.94 -30.84
C ALA A 37 33.29 -40.32 -30.21
N ALA A 38 32.25 -41.07 -29.89
CA ALA A 38 32.25 -42.54 -29.89
C ALA A 38 30.84 -43.07 -30.15
N SER A 39 30.77 -43.85 -31.18
CA SER A 39 29.64 -44.62 -31.66
C SER A 39 29.30 -45.76 -30.72
N GLY A 40 28.02 -46.09 -30.59
CA GLY A 40 27.54 -47.31 -29.97
C GLY A 40 26.10 -47.56 -30.34
N SER A 41 25.91 -48.36 -31.38
CA SER A 41 24.61 -48.90 -31.79
C SER A 41 24.14 -50.00 -30.86
N ALA A 42 22.90 -49.95 -30.41
CA ALA A 42 22.13 -51.13 -30.03
C ALA A 42 20.64 -50.85 -30.21
N SER A 43 20.06 -51.58 -31.10
CA SER A 43 18.62 -51.66 -31.36
C SER A 43 17.92 -52.43 -30.26
N ALA A 44 16.80 -51.91 -29.75
CA ALA A 44 15.74 -52.72 -29.19
C ALA A 44 14.40 -52.02 -29.36
N SER A 45 13.55 -52.62 -30.13
CA SER A 45 12.15 -52.32 -30.35
C SER A 45 11.32 -52.50 -29.09
N GLY A 46 10.47 -51.54 -28.76
CA GLY A 46 9.45 -51.65 -27.75
C GLY A 46 8.45 -50.52 -27.94
N GLY A 47 7.40 -50.77 -28.70
CA GLY A 47 6.31 -49.86 -28.89
C GLY A 47 5.52 -49.69 -27.61
N SER A 48 5.39 -48.45 -27.16
CA SER A 48 4.33 -48.01 -26.24
C SER A 48 3.85 -46.68 -26.72
N GLY A 49 2.64 -46.68 -27.25
CA GLY A 49 1.94 -45.48 -27.71
C GLY A 49 1.79 -44.46 -26.59
N ALA A 50 2.60 -43.42 -26.65
CA ALA A 50 2.38 -42.23 -25.86
C ALA A 50 1.12 -41.54 -26.38
N ARG A 51 0.02 -41.63 -25.63
CA ARG A 51 -1.15 -40.78 -25.82
C ARG A 51 -0.68 -39.32 -25.73
N PRO A 52 -1.09 -38.47 -26.71
CA PRO A 52 -0.79 -37.05 -26.57
C PRO A 52 -1.41 -36.53 -25.25
N ALA A 53 -0.59 -35.99 -24.37
CA ALA A 53 -1.08 -35.27 -23.23
C ALA A 53 -1.85 -34.07 -23.75
N THR A 54 -3.17 -34.14 -23.68
CA THR A 54 -4.06 -33.01 -23.93
C THR A 54 -3.68 -31.94 -22.92
N ARG A 55 -2.98 -30.90 -23.35
CA ARG A 55 -2.73 -29.73 -22.57
C ARG A 55 -4.09 -29.06 -22.32
N VAL A 56 -4.70 -29.33 -21.15
CA VAL A 56 -5.88 -28.61 -20.72
C VAL A 56 -5.40 -27.20 -20.40
N THR A 57 -5.50 -26.33 -21.39
CA THR A 57 -5.46 -24.90 -21.18
C THR A 57 -6.77 -24.52 -20.51
N SER A 58 -6.83 -24.59 -19.17
CA SER A 58 -7.91 -24.01 -18.42
C SER A 58 -7.87 -22.52 -18.71
N ALA A 59 -8.83 -22.03 -19.47
CA ALA A 59 -9.08 -20.60 -19.56
C ALA A 59 -9.26 -20.07 -18.12
N PRO A 60 -8.79 -18.86 -17.78
CA PRO A 60 -9.05 -18.27 -16.47
C PRO A 60 -10.57 -18.23 -16.29
N GLN A 61 -11.08 -19.00 -15.33
CA GLN A 61 -12.49 -18.95 -14.96
C GLN A 61 -12.69 -17.61 -14.29
N SER A 62 -13.35 -16.68 -14.97
CA SER A 62 -13.89 -15.49 -14.33
C SER A 62 -15.04 -15.95 -13.45
N TYR A 63 -14.80 -16.09 -12.16
CA TYR A 63 -15.89 -16.30 -11.21
C TYR A 63 -16.75 -15.05 -11.22
N ALA A 64 -18.07 -15.24 -11.42
CA ALA A 64 -19.03 -14.15 -11.24
C ALA A 64 -18.93 -13.65 -9.79
N ALA A 65 -18.97 -12.33 -9.61
CA ALA A 65 -19.01 -11.75 -8.27
C ALA A 65 -20.26 -12.25 -7.52
N SER A 66 -20.13 -12.55 -6.23
CA SER A 66 -21.28 -12.89 -5.37
C SER A 66 -22.18 -11.65 -5.17
N ASP A 67 -23.45 -11.86 -4.79
CA ASP A 67 -24.36 -10.76 -4.48
C ASP A 67 -23.80 -9.85 -3.37
N ASP A 68 -23.15 -10.42 -2.35
CA ASP A 68 -22.49 -9.65 -1.29
C ASP A 68 -21.34 -8.80 -1.83
N GLU A 69 -20.55 -9.32 -2.77
CA GLU A 69 -19.49 -8.55 -3.42
C GLU A 69 -20.04 -7.42 -4.27
N LEU A 70 -21.10 -7.68 -5.05
CA LEU A 70 -21.76 -6.67 -5.86
C LEU A 70 -22.37 -5.56 -4.99
N GLY A 71 -22.98 -5.92 -3.87
CA GLY A 71 -23.49 -4.97 -2.89
C GLY A 71 -22.37 -4.08 -2.32
N CYS A 72 -21.25 -4.71 -1.93
CA CYS A 72 -20.08 -3.97 -1.43
C CYS A 72 -19.52 -2.99 -2.48
N LEU A 73 -19.39 -3.40 -3.74
CA LEU A 73 -18.90 -2.54 -4.82
C LEU A 73 -19.83 -1.36 -5.08
N ALA A 74 -21.16 -1.58 -5.04
CA ALA A 74 -22.14 -0.53 -5.15
C ALA A 74 -22.05 0.49 -4.01
N ASP A 75 -21.92 0.03 -2.77
CA ASP A 75 -21.75 0.86 -1.58
C ASP A 75 -20.44 1.66 -1.63
N LEU A 76 -19.34 1.03 -2.08
CA LEU A 76 -18.06 1.69 -2.26
C LEU A 76 -18.15 2.81 -3.30
N GLY A 77 -18.84 2.57 -4.43
CA GLY A 77 -19.11 3.58 -5.45
C GLY A 77 -19.97 4.72 -4.90
N ALA A 78 -21.02 4.40 -4.15
CA ALA A 78 -21.90 5.39 -3.53
C ALA A 78 -21.18 6.26 -2.49
N SER A 79 -20.08 5.79 -1.87
CA SER A 79 -19.23 6.58 -0.99
C SER A 79 -18.42 7.66 -1.73
N GLY A 80 -18.42 7.67 -3.07
CA GLY A 80 -17.64 8.58 -3.91
C GLY A 80 -16.21 8.10 -4.18
N ALA A 81 -15.87 6.88 -3.83
CA ALA A 81 -14.58 6.27 -4.16
C ALA A 81 -14.46 6.00 -5.67
N ARG A 82 -13.25 6.12 -6.20
CA ARG A 82 -12.92 5.69 -7.57
C ARG A 82 -12.03 4.46 -7.47
N PHE A 83 -12.44 3.40 -8.14
CA PHE A 83 -11.75 2.12 -8.05
C PHE A 83 -11.95 1.27 -9.31
N GLU A 84 -11.09 0.27 -9.44
CA GLU A 84 -11.21 -0.83 -10.39
C GLU A 84 -11.31 -2.14 -9.63
N ARG A 85 -12.23 -3.03 -10.04
CA ARG A 85 -12.29 -4.40 -9.54
C ARG A 85 -11.12 -5.21 -10.10
N LEU A 86 -10.40 -5.92 -9.24
CA LEU A 86 -9.29 -6.76 -9.66
C LEU A 86 -9.71 -8.22 -9.80
N PRO A 87 -9.04 -8.99 -10.68
CA PRO A 87 -9.25 -10.43 -10.77
C PRO A 87 -8.87 -11.13 -9.47
N ASP A 88 -9.63 -12.16 -9.12
CA ASP A 88 -9.31 -13.03 -8.00
C ASP A 88 -8.03 -13.83 -8.27
N THR A 89 -7.13 -13.82 -7.31
CA THR A 89 -5.86 -14.55 -7.42
C THR A 89 -5.46 -15.25 -6.13
N TYR A 90 -4.80 -16.40 -6.27
CA TYR A 90 -4.19 -17.18 -5.20
C TYR A 90 -2.69 -17.24 -5.41
N ALA A 91 -1.91 -16.79 -4.44
CA ALA A 91 -0.45 -16.79 -4.53
C ALA A 91 0.18 -17.97 -3.78
N ALA A 92 -0.36 -18.34 -2.61
CA ALA A 92 0.11 -19.44 -1.77
C ALA A 92 -0.97 -19.78 -0.72
N PRO A 93 -0.84 -20.88 0.06
CA PRO A 93 -1.74 -21.17 1.16
C PRO A 93 -1.89 -19.98 2.11
N GLY A 94 -3.13 -19.51 2.27
CA GLY A 94 -3.48 -18.32 3.08
C GLY A 94 -3.09 -16.96 2.48
N CYS A 95 -2.61 -16.93 1.23
CA CYS A 95 -2.29 -15.71 0.49
C CYS A 95 -3.17 -15.60 -0.76
N ASN A 96 -4.11 -14.67 -0.75
CA ASN A 96 -5.03 -14.47 -1.86
C ASN A 96 -5.46 -13.00 -1.97
N LYS A 97 -6.00 -12.66 -3.14
CA LYS A 97 -6.65 -11.37 -3.42
C LYS A 97 -8.04 -11.69 -3.98
N LEU A 98 -8.99 -11.96 -3.10
CA LEU A 98 -10.38 -12.30 -3.45
C LEU A 98 -11.27 -11.10 -3.19
N GLY A 99 -12.15 -10.77 -4.15
CA GLY A 99 -13.06 -9.64 -4.05
C GLY A 99 -12.31 -8.33 -3.78
N THR A 100 -11.16 -8.13 -4.43
CA THR A 100 -10.29 -6.97 -4.22
C THR A 100 -10.54 -5.88 -5.25
N VAL A 101 -10.27 -4.65 -4.84
CA VAL A 101 -10.29 -3.46 -5.68
C VAL A 101 -8.96 -2.72 -5.62
N GLN A 102 -8.63 -1.98 -6.68
CA GLN A 102 -7.59 -0.98 -6.68
C GLN A 102 -8.23 0.39 -6.56
N LEU A 103 -8.03 1.06 -5.43
CA LEU A 103 -8.52 2.42 -5.23
C LEU A 103 -7.59 3.42 -5.93
N SER A 104 -8.17 4.37 -6.65
CA SER A 104 -7.47 5.50 -7.27
C SER A 104 -7.79 6.84 -6.61
N ALA A 105 -8.94 6.94 -5.94
CA ALA A 105 -9.30 8.09 -5.10
C ALA A 105 -10.38 7.69 -4.09
N LEU A 106 -10.46 8.43 -2.99
CA LEU A 106 -11.48 8.29 -1.96
C LEU A 106 -12.48 9.44 -2.03
N GLY A 107 -13.71 9.19 -1.64
CA GLY A 107 -14.72 10.23 -1.54
C GLY A 107 -14.41 11.22 -0.39
N GLY A 108 -14.50 12.51 -0.66
CA GLY A 108 -14.46 13.55 0.36
C GLY A 108 -15.77 14.35 0.38
N ASP A 109 -15.95 15.23 1.37
CA ASP A 109 -17.18 16.06 1.43
C ASP A 109 -17.22 17.16 0.37
N ARG A 110 -16.07 17.63 -0.13
CA ARG A 110 -15.98 18.73 -1.11
C ARG A 110 -15.18 18.36 -2.35
N SER A 111 -14.20 17.49 -2.20
CA SER A 111 -13.33 17.06 -3.29
C SER A 111 -12.83 15.63 -3.02
N PRO A 112 -12.50 14.87 -4.06
CA PRO A 112 -11.86 13.57 -3.89
C PRO A 112 -10.54 13.71 -3.11
N LEU A 113 -10.25 12.70 -2.29
CA LEU A 113 -8.99 12.59 -1.55
C LEU A 113 -8.07 11.64 -2.32
N GLY A 114 -6.81 12.06 -2.51
CA GLY A 114 -5.80 11.18 -3.09
C GLY A 114 -5.39 10.08 -2.10
N VAL A 115 -4.89 8.99 -2.64
CA VAL A 115 -4.23 7.93 -1.88
C VAL A 115 -2.95 7.53 -2.60
N SER A 116 -1.87 7.28 -1.87
CA SER A 116 -0.61 6.85 -2.47
C SER A 116 -0.12 5.53 -1.91
N ASN A 117 0.58 4.77 -2.75
CA ASN A 117 1.20 3.49 -2.41
C ASN A 117 0.22 2.41 -1.89
N LEU A 118 -1.05 2.49 -2.25
CA LEU A 118 -2.05 1.49 -1.89
C LEU A 118 -2.11 0.41 -2.97
N GLY A 119 -1.92 -0.82 -2.57
CA GLY A 119 -2.11 -2.01 -3.40
C GLY A 119 -3.56 -2.51 -3.43
N PRO A 120 -3.79 -3.76 -3.85
CA PRO A 120 -5.11 -4.39 -3.80
C PRO A 120 -5.69 -4.40 -2.40
N VAL A 121 -6.96 -4.05 -2.25
CA VAL A 121 -7.69 -4.05 -0.98
C VAL A 121 -9.01 -4.78 -1.15
N ARG A 122 -9.36 -5.65 -0.20
CA ARG A 122 -10.66 -6.31 -0.16
C ARG A 122 -11.78 -5.29 -0.03
N CYS A 123 -12.88 -5.48 -0.76
CA CYS A 123 -13.94 -4.48 -0.89
C CYS A 123 -14.45 -3.97 0.47
N GLY A 124 -14.72 -4.83 1.44
CA GLY A 124 -15.19 -4.40 2.77
C GLY A 124 -14.18 -3.48 3.50
N THR A 125 -12.88 -3.82 3.42
CA THR A 125 -11.81 -2.98 4.00
C THR A 125 -11.68 -1.66 3.22
N ALA A 126 -11.81 -1.69 1.88
CA ALA A 126 -11.79 -0.49 1.04
C ALA A 126 -12.95 0.47 1.38
N LYS A 127 -14.16 -0.10 1.63
CA LYS A 127 -15.31 0.69 2.07
C LYS A 127 -15.10 1.33 3.44
N ALA A 128 -14.63 0.55 4.42
CA ALA A 128 -14.29 1.07 5.76
C ALA A 128 -13.23 2.19 5.66
N PHE A 129 -12.25 2.04 4.77
CA PHE A 129 -11.22 3.04 4.52
C PHE A 129 -11.80 4.32 3.89
N SER A 130 -12.67 4.20 2.90
CA SER A 130 -13.34 5.34 2.27
C SER A 130 -14.18 6.12 3.29
N ASP A 131 -14.96 5.43 4.11
CA ASP A 131 -15.79 6.05 5.15
C ASP A 131 -14.92 6.71 6.25
N TRP A 132 -13.82 6.07 6.65
CA TRP A 132 -12.88 6.64 7.60
C TRP A 132 -12.18 7.88 7.03
N ALA A 133 -11.72 7.82 5.79
CA ALA A 133 -11.07 8.94 5.13
C ALA A 133 -11.97 10.18 5.09
N ARG A 134 -13.24 10.02 4.72
CA ARG A 134 -14.21 11.11 4.63
C ARG A 134 -14.67 11.60 5.99
N PHE A 135 -15.20 10.71 6.82
CA PHE A 135 -15.92 11.07 8.05
C PHE A 135 -15.03 11.17 9.28
N GLY A 136 -13.90 10.47 9.27
CA GLY A 136 -12.91 10.46 10.35
C GLY A 136 -11.76 11.42 10.09
N VAL A 137 -11.12 11.34 8.93
CA VAL A 137 -9.86 12.03 8.65
C VAL A 137 -10.10 13.43 8.09
N ASP A 138 -10.81 13.57 6.95
CA ASP A 138 -10.97 14.87 6.28
C ASP A 138 -11.74 15.87 7.15
N ARG A 139 -12.77 15.42 7.85
CA ARG A 139 -13.53 16.29 8.78
C ARG A 139 -12.70 16.71 9.99
N ALA A 140 -11.94 15.80 10.58
CA ALA A 140 -11.04 16.13 11.68
C ALA A 140 -9.93 17.11 11.24
N ALA A 141 -9.34 16.90 10.05
CA ALA A 141 -8.35 17.82 9.51
C ALA A 141 -8.91 19.24 9.32
N ARG A 142 -10.12 19.38 8.79
CA ARG A 142 -10.78 20.68 8.67
C ARG A 142 -11.05 21.36 10.01
N GLN A 143 -11.47 20.59 11.00
CA GLN A 143 -11.86 21.13 12.32
C GLN A 143 -10.64 21.48 13.17
N ILE A 144 -9.64 20.62 13.22
CA ILE A 144 -8.49 20.73 14.12
C ILE A 144 -7.34 21.49 13.46
N LEU A 145 -7.07 21.19 12.18
CA LEU A 145 -5.92 21.73 11.46
C LEU A 145 -6.27 22.92 10.55
N GLY A 146 -7.56 23.20 10.36
CA GLY A 146 -8.04 24.28 9.49
C GLY A 146 -7.87 24.03 7.99
N SER A 147 -7.42 22.86 7.58
CA SER A 147 -7.17 22.51 6.18
C SER A 147 -7.68 21.10 5.85
N PRO A 148 -8.32 20.90 4.68
CA PRO A 148 -8.75 19.56 4.27
C PRO A 148 -7.56 18.68 3.89
N ILE A 149 -7.82 17.37 3.79
CA ILE A 149 -6.86 16.40 3.27
C ILE A 149 -6.78 16.48 1.76
N ALA A 150 -5.56 16.54 1.24
CA ALA A 150 -5.27 16.34 -0.19
C ALA A 150 -4.99 14.86 -0.49
N ARG A 151 -4.24 14.17 0.38
CA ARG A 151 -3.85 12.77 0.18
C ARG A 151 -3.58 12.06 1.49
N ILE A 152 -3.96 10.77 1.55
CA ILE A 152 -3.54 9.83 2.59
C ILE A 152 -2.36 9.02 2.05
N GLU A 153 -1.28 8.94 2.83
CA GLU A 153 -0.07 8.19 2.48
C GLU A 153 -0.09 6.83 3.17
N THR A 154 0.07 5.76 2.38
CA THR A 154 0.05 4.38 2.86
C THR A 154 1.40 3.67 2.66
N MET A 155 1.65 2.63 3.43
CA MET A 155 2.78 1.71 3.28
C MET A 155 2.38 0.42 2.56
N GLY A 156 1.14 0.35 2.07
CA GLY A 156 0.61 -0.75 1.30
C GLY A 156 -0.55 -1.46 1.97
N SER A 157 -1.07 -2.50 1.28
CA SER A 157 -2.22 -3.27 1.72
C SER A 157 -2.07 -4.78 1.53
N TYR A 158 -1.34 -5.24 0.52
CA TYR A 158 -1.14 -6.65 0.25
C TYR A 158 0.33 -7.06 0.38
N ALA A 159 0.57 -8.05 1.23
CA ALA A 159 1.86 -8.71 1.36
C ALA A 159 1.64 -10.16 1.83
N CYS A 160 2.08 -11.14 1.01
CA CYS A 160 2.03 -12.55 1.39
C CYS A 160 3.09 -12.85 2.45
N ARG A 161 2.77 -12.61 3.71
CA ARG A 161 3.67 -12.81 4.86
C ARG A 161 2.92 -13.27 6.10
N ASN A 162 3.64 -13.82 7.06
CA ASN A 162 3.13 -14.09 8.39
C ASN A 162 3.17 -12.82 9.28
N ILE A 163 2.45 -12.84 10.36
CA ILE A 163 2.61 -11.90 11.47
C ILE A 163 4.02 -12.12 12.04
N ALA A 164 4.74 -11.04 12.34
CA ALA A 164 6.09 -11.12 12.87
C ALA A 164 6.14 -12.01 14.14
N GLY A 165 7.08 -12.97 14.16
CA GLY A 165 7.23 -13.92 15.26
C GLY A 165 6.11 -14.99 15.35
N SER A 166 5.35 -15.24 14.30
CA SER A 166 4.22 -16.17 14.29
C SER A 166 4.13 -16.96 12.98
N GLU A 167 3.61 -18.18 13.04
CA GLU A 167 3.24 -18.97 11.85
C GLU A 167 1.89 -18.54 11.24
N ARG A 168 1.15 -17.64 11.88
CA ARG A 168 -0.14 -17.17 11.41
C ARG A 168 0.04 -16.15 10.28
N ARG A 169 -0.78 -16.28 9.23
CA ARG A 169 -0.84 -15.29 8.15
C ARG A 169 -1.33 -13.94 8.66
N SER A 170 -0.66 -12.88 8.23
CA SER A 170 -1.12 -11.52 8.42
C SER A 170 -2.40 -11.25 7.59
N ALA A 171 -3.22 -10.32 8.00
CA ALA A 171 -4.36 -9.83 7.22
C ALA A 171 -3.95 -9.25 5.87
N HIS A 172 -2.74 -8.67 5.78
CA HIS A 172 -2.15 -8.27 4.49
C HIS A 172 -2.06 -9.41 3.49
N ALA A 173 -1.90 -10.66 3.93
CA ALA A 173 -1.85 -11.82 3.04
C ALA A 173 -3.17 -12.09 2.30
N ARG A 174 -4.27 -11.49 2.76
CA ARG A 174 -5.61 -11.57 2.16
C ARG A 174 -6.12 -10.22 1.68
N ALA A 175 -5.24 -9.19 1.59
CA ALA A 175 -5.60 -7.81 1.25
C ALA A 175 -6.67 -7.20 2.19
N GLU A 176 -6.71 -7.63 3.44
CA GLU A 176 -7.68 -7.21 4.47
C GLU A 176 -7.11 -6.16 5.44
N ALA A 177 -5.90 -5.65 5.18
CA ALA A 177 -5.28 -4.61 5.99
C ALA A 177 -4.69 -3.48 5.14
N ILE A 178 -4.57 -2.30 5.75
CA ILE A 178 -3.93 -1.11 5.17
C ILE A 178 -3.04 -0.48 6.24
N ASP A 179 -1.80 -0.16 5.88
CA ASP A 179 -0.88 0.56 6.75
C ASP A 179 -0.81 2.03 6.34
N ILE A 180 -1.11 2.96 7.26
CA ILE A 180 -1.16 4.41 7.02
C ILE A 180 0.04 5.07 7.67
N SER A 181 0.89 5.72 6.88
CA SER A 181 2.10 6.40 7.37
C SER A 181 1.95 7.91 7.56
N GLY A 182 0.94 8.53 6.92
CA GLY A 182 0.79 9.98 7.03
C GLY A 182 -0.31 10.59 6.18
N PHE A 183 -0.37 11.92 6.24
CA PHE A 183 -1.41 12.74 5.61
C PHE A 183 -0.77 13.98 4.98
N VAL A 184 -1.25 14.36 3.80
CA VAL A 184 -0.90 15.62 3.14
C VAL A 184 -2.15 16.49 3.12
N LEU A 185 -2.04 17.70 3.62
CA LEU A 185 -3.10 18.70 3.62
C LEU A 185 -3.12 19.51 2.32
N THR A 186 -4.23 20.14 2.00
CA THR A 186 -4.34 20.99 0.81
C THR A 186 -3.49 22.27 0.89
N ASP A 187 -3.13 22.71 2.08
CA ASP A 187 -2.21 23.83 2.30
C ASP A 187 -0.73 23.46 2.21
N GLY A 188 -0.42 22.21 1.87
CA GLY A 188 0.93 21.69 1.66
C GLY A 188 1.60 21.11 2.90
N ARG A 189 1.01 21.25 4.10
CA ARG A 189 1.54 20.59 5.30
C ARG A 189 1.48 19.07 5.15
N ARG A 190 2.54 18.39 5.62
CA ARG A 190 2.63 16.93 5.64
C ARG A 190 2.80 16.44 7.08
N ILE A 191 1.88 15.59 7.51
CA ILE A 191 1.87 14.95 8.81
C ILE A 191 2.35 13.52 8.65
N VAL A 192 3.36 13.11 9.41
CA VAL A 192 3.99 11.78 9.35
C VAL A 192 3.88 11.14 10.73
N LEU A 193 3.27 9.96 10.84
CA LEU A 193 3.00 9.33 12.12
C LEU A 193 4.26 9.19 12.97
N LYS A 194 5.32 8.62 12.43
CA LYS A 194 6.59 8.41 13.17
C LYS A 194 7.15 9.71 13.79
N ARG A 195 7.05 10.81 13.08
CA ARG A 195 7.58 12.09 13.55
C ARG A 195 6.63 12.80 14.48
N ASP A 196 5.33 12.80 14.13
CA ASP A 196 4.38 13.77 14.67
C ASP A 196 3.48 13.18 15.77
N TRP A 197 3.52 11.85 15.98
CA TRP A 197 2.70 11.20 17.00
C TRP A 197 2.92 11.76 18.40
N ASP A 198 4.18 11.94 18.80
CA ASP A 198 4.55 12.50 20.09
C ASP A 198 5.18 13.89 20.01
N SER A 199 5.87 14.20 18.88
CA SER A 199 6.67 15.42 18.73
C SER A 199 6.00 16.51 17.88
N GLY A 200 4.83 16.25 17.28
CA GLY A 200 4.04 17.24 16.57
C GLY A 200 3.54 18.38 17.48
N ASP A 201 3.09 19.47 16.89
CA ASP A 201 2.38 20.51 17.66
C ASP A 201 1.07 19.95 18.27
N ALA A 202 0.45 20.72 19.20
CA ALA A 202 -0.73 20.25 19.92
C ALA A 202 -1.89 19.87 18.99
N ALA A 203 -2.16 20.65 17.94
CA ALA A 203 -3.21 20.39 16.98
C ALA A 203 -2.92 19.13 16.14
N THR A 204 -1.68 18.95 15.72
CA THR A 204 -1.26 17.77 14.98
C THR A 204 -1.39 16.49 15.81
N ARG A 205 -0.97 16.52 17.07
CA ARG A 205 -1.13 15.38 18.00
C ARG A 205 -2.61 15.06 18.25
N GLU A 206 -3.42 16.09 18.49
CA GLU A 206 -4.87 15.96 18.67
C GLU A 206 -5.51 15.32 17.42
N PHE A 207 -5.19 15.83 16.23
CA PHE A 207 -5.66 15.24 14.96
C PHE A 207 -5.32 13.75 14.87
N LEU A 208 -4.06 13.36 15.10
CA LEU A 208 -3.62 11.97 15.01
C LEU A 208 -4.37 11.06 16.00
N ARG A 209 -4.60 11.52 17.26
CA ARG A 209 -5.38 10.77 18.25
C ARG A 209 -6.84 10.61 17.83
N VAL A 210 -7.46 11.69 17.32
CA VAL A 210 -8.86 11.68 16.86
C VAL A 210 -9.04 10.73 15.67
N VAL A 211 -8.16 10.78 14.69
CA VAL A 211 -8.29 9.87 13.52
C VAL A 211 -8.02 8.42 13.88
N HIS A 212 -7.10 8.13 14.79
CA HIS A 212 -6.90 6.80 15.34
C HIS A 212 -8.17 6.27 16.02
N GLN A 213 -8.75 7.02 16.96
CA GLN A 213 -10.00 6.66 17.63
C GLN A 213 -11.17 6.49 16.63
N SER A 214 -11.20 7.32 15.59
CA SER A 214 -12.20 7.20 14.53
C SER A 214 -12.05 5.91 13.73
N ALA A 215 -10.80 5.43 13.51
CA ALA A 215 -10.54 4.14 12.87
C ALA A 215 -11.14 2.99 13.66
N CYS A 216 -11.02 3.00 14.98
CA CYS A 216 -11.58 1.96 15.86
C CYS A 216 -13.10 1.76 15.74
N LYS A 217 -13.81 2.74 15.21
CA LYS A 217 -15.26 2.64 14.97
C LYS A 217 -15.61 1.92 13.66
N ARG A 218 -14.64 1.64 12.80
CA ARG A 218 -14.87 1.16 11.42
C ARG A 218 -14.08 -0.09 11.05
N PHE A 219 -12.92 -0.28 11.64
CA PHE A 219 -12.05 -1.43 11.38
C PHE A 219 -12.14 -2.45 12.52
N GLY A 220 -11.94 -3.74 12.20
CA GLY A 220 -11.98 -4.82 13.19
C GLY A 220 -10.77 -4.81 14.13
N THR A 221 -9.58 -4.52 13.61
CA THR A 221 -8.35 -4.31 14.38
C THR A 221 -7.70 -2.99 13.98
N VAL A 222 -7.29 -2.21 14.97
CA VAL A 222 -6.55 -0.97 14.79
C VAL A 222 -5.35 -0.98 15.72
N LEU A 223 -4.15 -0.87 15.14
CA LEU A 223 -2.90 -0.75 15.88
C LEU A 223 -2.24 0.59 15.52
N GLY A 224 -1.66 1.24 16.49
CA GLY A 224 -0.96 2.51 16.32
C GLY A 224 0.39 2.52 17.02
N PRO A 225 1.06 3.68 17.02
CA PRO A 225 2.42 3.82 17.54
C PRO A 225 2.61 3.40 19.02
N GLU A 226 1.54 3.41 19.82
CA GLU A 226 1.59 2.99 21.24
C GLU A 226 1.47 1.48 21.42
N TYR A 227 1.16 0.71 20.37
CA TYR A 227 0.97 -0.73 20.49
C TYR A 227 2.29 -1.50 20.68
N ASN A 228 3.25 -1.31 19.78
CA ASN A 228 4.61 -1.87 19.87
C ASN A 228 5.53 -1.24 18.82
N ALA A 229 6.83 -1.54 18.91
CA ALA A 229 7.85 -1.00 18.01
C ALA A 229 7.62 -1.29 16.52
N ALA A 230 6.92 -2.38 16.17
CA ALA A 230 6.62 -2.70 14.77
C ALA A 230 5.55 -1.78 14.16
N HIS A 231 4.84 -0.99 14.97
CA HIS A 231 3.77 -0.06 14.55
C HIS A 231 4.11 1.41 14.91
N GLU A 232 5.35 1.70 15.32
CA GLU A 232 5.76 3.05 15.75
C GLU A 232 5.62 4.13 14.67
N ASP A 233 5.52 3.74 13.40
CA ASP A 233 5.54 4.63 12.23
C ASP A 233 4.26 4.60 11.39
N HIS A 234 3.25 3.81 11.77
CA HIS A 234 2.01 3.69 11.01
C HIS A 234 0.80 3.29 11.86
N PHE A 235 -0.40 3.53 11.33
CA PHE A 235 -1.61 2.84 11.76
C PHE A 235 -1.81 1.60 10.91
N HIS A 236 -1.92 0.44 11.54
CA HIS A 236 -2.39 -0.79 10.90
C HIS A 236 -3.91 -0.89 11.07
N LEU A 237 -4.63 -0.88 9.96
CA LEU A 237 -6.10 -0.93 9.91
C LEU A 237 -6.54 -2.22 9.24
N GLU A 238 -7.24 -3.11 9.98
CA GLU A 238 -7.58 -4.45 9.51
C GLU A 238 -9.08 -4.71 9.53
N GLY A 239 -9.63 -5.26 8.43
CA GLY A 239 -11.01 -5.70 8.31
C GLY A 239 -12.02 -4.56 8.26
N SER A 240 -13.24 -4.82 8.72
CA SER A 240 -14.36 -3.87 8.78
C SER A 240 -15.29 -4.23 9.95
N GLY A 241 -16.24 -3.34 10.30
CA GLY A 241 -17.30 -3.65 11.25
C GLY A 241 -17.11 -3.16 12.69
N GLY A 242 -16.10 -2.30 12.94
CA GLY A 242 -15.79 -1.77 14.27
C GLY A 242 -14.83 -2.64 15.07
N ALA A 243 -14.00 -2.02 15.89
CA ALA A 243 -12.86 -2.68 16.52
C ALA A 243 -13.26 -3.63 17.63
N THR A 244 -12.83 -4.88 17.52
CA THR A 244 -12.71 -5.83 18.63
C THR A 244 -11.35 -5.65 19.34
N PHE A 245 -10.37 -5.05 18.66
CA PHE A 245 -9.05 -4.73 19.20
C PHE A 245 -8.57 -3.36 18.70
N CYS A 246 -8.33 -2.42 19.61
CA CYS A 246 -7.89 -1.06 19.31
C CYS A 246 -6.79 -0.64 20.30
N ARG A 247 -5.55 -0.41 19.80
CA ARG A 247 -4.38 -0.06 20.60
C ARG A 247 -3.50 0.98 19.88
#